data_441f9dacc15c115d89aeb9d9206a6af2
#
_entry.id   441f9dacc15c115d89aeb9d9206a6af2
#
_cell.length_a   1.000
_cell.length_b   1.000
_cell.length_c   1.000
_cell.angle_alpha   90.00
_cell.angle_beta   90.00
_cell.angle_gamma   90.00
#
_symmetry.space_group_name_H-M   'P 1'
#
loop_
_entity.id
_entity.type
_entity.pdbx_description
1 polymer ?
#
loop_
_entity_poly.entity_id
_entity_poly.type
_entity_poly.pdbx_seq_one_letter_code
_entity_poly.pdbx_strand_id
1 'polypeptide(L)'
;SEDRVSGAQVIDGSLTINGSNQYLTRTHTASNTKTWTFSCWVKKQRNAAYHQLFTGFNTGANQSGIIFMNDDTLRIYSQGGLSMNLTTSAVYRDSGWMNVVVAVDTTQSTTADRVKLWVNGTRVTDFGTATYPSQNDETYVNTNITHYVGSNQPSSNPFYGQYAQAYF
;
A
#
# COMPACT_ATOMS: atom_id res chain seq x y z
N SER A 1 0.13 31.07 -19.22
CA SER A 1 1.03 30.41 -18.22
C SER A 1 0.25 30.23 -16.96
N GLU A 2 0.02 29.01 -16.55
CA GLU A 2 -0.59 28.71 -15.27
C GLU A 2 0.41 29.03 -14.17
N ASP A 3 0.10 29.98 -13.32
CA ASP A 3 0.86 30.28 -12.12
C ASP A 3 0.72 29.09 -11.16
N ARG A 4 1.67 28.19 -11.20
CA ARG A 4 1.76 27.09 -10.22
C ARG A 4 2.22 27.66 -8.89
N VAL A 5 1.41 27.50 -7.86
CA VAL A 5 1.86 27.80 -6.50
C VAL A 5 3.04 26.88 -6.22
N SER A 6 4.19 27.47 -5.90
CA SER A 6 5.42 26.73 -5.59
C SER A 6 5.16 25.66 -4.51
N GLY A 7 5.43 24.40 -4.82
CA GLY A 7 5.24 23.26 -3.93
C GLY A 7 3.90 22.52 -4.06
N ALA A 8 2.95 23.00 -4.87
CA ALA A 8 1.72 22.22 -5.12
C ALA A 8 1.99 21.07 -6.11
N GLN A 9 1.57 19.87 -5.73
CA GLN A 9 1.58 18.71 -6.61
C GLN A 9 0.38 18.78 -7.56
N VAL A 10 0.65 18.79 -8.87
CA VAL A 10 -0.38 18.67 -9.90
C VAL A 10 -0.58 17.20 -10.26
N ILE A 11 -1.82 16.73 -10.20
CA ILE A 11 -2.21 15.40 -10.63
C ILE A 11 -2.78 15.49 -12.05
N ASP A 12 -1.96 15.14 -13.03
CA ASP A 12 -2.33 15.15 -14.47
C ASP A 12 -2.92 13.78 -14.84
N GLY A 13 -4.21 13.61 -14.62
CA GLY A 13 -4.91 12.37 -14.90
C GLY A 13 -4.92 11.39 -13.75
N SER A 14 -5.98 10.62 -13.68
CA SER A 14 -6.17 9.60 -12.65
C SER A 14 -6.97 8.43 -13.20
N LEU A 15 -6.72 7.24 -12.64
CA LEU A 15 -7.55 6.06 -12.86
C LEU A 15 -8.65 6.03 -11.79
N THR A 16 -9.90 5.97 -12.21
CA THR A 16 -11.03 5.75 -11.30
C THR A 16 -11.29 4.26 -11.16
N ILE A 17 -11.37 3.79 -9.91
CA ILE A 17 -11.76 2.42 -9.55
C ILE A 17 -13.05 2.52 -8.74
N ASN A 18 -14.13 1.92 -9.25
CA ASN A 18 -15.48 1.99 -8.68
C ASN A 18 -15.92 0.69 -8.00
N GLY A 19 -14.95 -0.10 -7.52
CA GLY A 19 -15.22 -1.34 -6.79
C GLY A 19 -14.95 -2.62 -7.58
N SER A 20 -15.79 -3.63 -7.39
CA SER A 20 -15.60 -4.98 -7.91
C SER A 20 -15.25 -5.04 -9.39
N ASN A 21 -14.27 -5.86 -9.75
CA ASN A 21 -13.80 -6.12 -11.10
C ASN A 21 -13.03 -4.97 -11.79
N GLN A 22 -12.68 -3.93 -11.06
CA GLN A 22 -11.82 -2.85 -11.55
C GLN A 22 -10.52 -2.82 -10.74
N TYR A 23 -9.43 -3.25 -11.35
CA TYR A 23 -8.10 -3.29 -10.75
C TYR A 23 -7.05 -3.43 -11.86
N LEU A 24 -5.80 -3.09 -11.54
CA LEU A 24 -4.68 -3.41 -12.42
C LEU A 24 -3.95 -4.65 -11.89
N THR A 25 -3.45 -5.46 -12.82
CA THR A 25 -2.68 -6.66 -12.45
C THR A 25 -1.41 -6.78 -13.28
N ARG A 26 -0.41 -7.37 -12.65
CA ARG A 26 0.81 -7.82 -13.33
C ARG A 26 1.39 -9.02 -12.58
N THR A 27 1.85 -10.02 -13.35
CA THR A 27 2.71 -11.08 -12.82
C THR A 27 4.16 -10.74 -13.19
N HIS A 28 5.02 -10.67 -12.19
CA HIS A 28 6.44 -10.36 -12.37
C HIS A 28 7.28 -11.63 -12.50
N THR A 29 8.42 -11.51 -13.15
CA THR A 29 9.52 -12.44 -12.89
C THR A 29 10.05 -12.16 -11.48
N ALA A 30 10.31 -13.21 -10.70
CA ALA A 30 10.81 -13.05 -9.34
C ALA A 30 12.09 -12.20 -9.29
N SER A 31 12.14 -11.28 -8.34
CA SER A 31 13.27 -10.39 -8.10
C SER A 31 13.52 -10.21 -6.61
N ASN A 32 13.96 -9.04 -6.15
CA ASN A 32 14.25 -8.81 -4.74
C ASN A 32 12.97 -8.73 -3.89
N THR A 33 12.74 -9.77 -3.07
CA THR A 33 11.57 -9.90 -2.18
C THR A 33 11.75 -9.21 -0.84
N LYS A 34 12.99 -8.83 -0.51
CA LYS A 34 13.38 -8.23 0.79
C LYS A 34 13.37 -6.71 0.77
N THR A 35 13.57 -6.11 -0.41
CA THR A 35 13.68 -4.66 -0.55
C THR A 35 12.81 -4.17 -1.70
N TRP A 36 11.83 -3.33 -1.39
CA TRP A 36 10.92 -2.74 -2.38
C TRP A 36 10.27 -1.46 -1.85
N THR A 37 9.77 -0.66 -2.75
CA THR A 37 9.03 0.56 -2.44
C THR A 37 7.77 0.62 -3.29
N PHE A 38 6.66 0.99 -2.67
CA PHE A 38 5.42 1.32 -3.37
C PHE A 38 5.03 2.76 -3.04
N SER A 39 4.65 3.53 -4.05
CA SER A 39 4.13 4.88 -3.85
C SER A 39 2.92 5.13 -4.75
N CYS A 40 1.95 5.90 -4.24
CA CYS A 40 0.80 6.33 -5.03
C CYS A 40 0.18 7.60 -4.47
N TRP A 41 -0.58 8.29 -5.32
CA TRP A 41 -1.59 9.24 -4.91
C TRP A 41 -2.95 8.57 -4.99
N VAL A 42 -3.73 8.70 -3.93
CA VAL A 42 -5.08 8.13 -3.84
C VAL A 42 -6.07 9.15 -3.32
N LYS A 43 -7.30 9.03 -3.79
CA LYS A 43 -8.45 9.78 -3.29
C LYS A 43 -9.58 8.80 -3.04
N LYS A 44 -9.92 8.57 -1.76
CA LYS A 44 -10.99 7.66 -1.38
C LYS A 44 -12.37 8.31 -1.63
N GLN A 45 -13.32 7.51 -2.11
CA GLN A 45 -14.73 7.91 -2.25
C GLN A 45 -15.61 7.37 -1.14
N ARG A 46 -15.10 6.44 -0.34
CA ARG A 46 -15.82 5.82 0.79
C ARG A 46 -14.91 5.70 1.99
N ASN A 47 -15.48 5.87 3.17
CA ASN A 47 -14.88 5.54 4.45
C ASN A 47 -15.54 4.27 5.01
N ALA A 48 -15.02 3.77 6.12
CA ALA A 48 -15.52 2.59 6.84
C ALA A 48 -15.62 1.34 5.95
N ALA A 49 -14.67 1.16 5.03
CA ALA A 49 -14.59 0.01 4.14
C ALA A 49 -13.13 -0.43 3.94
N TYR A 50 -12.94 -1.69 3.59
CA TYR A 50 -11.63 -2.18 3.19
C TYR A 50 -11.29 -1.68 1.79
N HIS A 51 -10.13 -1.06 1.63
CA HIS A 51 -9.64 -0.53 0.36
C HIS A 51 -8.20 -0.99 0.13
N GLN A 52 -8.04 -2.06 -0.64
CA GLN A 52 -6.71 -2.54 -0.98
C GLN A 52 -6.01 -1.57 -1.92
N LEU A 53 -4.82 -1.10 -1.54
CA LEU A 53 -3.98 -0.26 -2.39
C LEU A 53 -3.11 -1.12 -3.30
N PHE A 54 -2.41 -2.08 -2.72
CA PHE A 54 -1.46 -2.91 -3.44
C PHE A 54 -1.35 -4.28 -2.75
N THR A 55 -1.21 -5.36 -3.54
CA THR A 55 -1.05 -6.71 -3.00
C THR A 55 -0.25 -7.57 -3.95
N GLY A 56 0.74 -8.31 -3.44
CA GLY A 56 1.25 -9.54 -4.04
C GLY A 56 0.45 -10.70 -3.45
N PHE A 57 -0.37 -11.37 -4.27
CA PHE A 57 -1.32 -12.37 -3.82
C PHE A 57 -1.05 -13.73 -4.49
N ASN A 58 -0.82 -14.75 -3.67
CA ASN A 58 -0.74 -16.14 -4.11
C ASN A 58 -1.98 -16.94 -3.66
N THR A 59 -2.25 -16.93 -2.33
CA THR A 59 -3.44 -17.57 -1.73
C THR A 59 -3.91 -16.70 -0.57
N GLY A 60 -5.08 -16.98 0.00
CA GLY A 60 -5.60 -16.23 1.15
C GLY A 60 -4.67 -16.17 2.36
N ALA A 61 -3.78 -17.16 2.51
CA ALA A 61 -2.78 -17.21 3.57
C ALA A 61 -1.41 -16.63 3.14
N ASN A 62 -1.12 -16.52 1.85
CA ASN A 62 0.19 -16.18 1.28
C ASN A 62 0.10 -14.90 0.48
N GLN A 63 0.27 -13.76 1.15
CA GLN A 63 0.13 -12.45 0.56
C GLN A 63 0.87 -11.37 1.35
N SER A 64 1.27 -10.31 0.66
CA SER A 64 1.79 -9.08 1.27
C SER A 64 1.12 -7.88 0.62
N GLY A 65 0.75 -6.88 1.40
CA GLY A 65 0.02 -5.75 0.83
C GLY A 65 -0.11 -4.53 1.72
N ILE A 66 -0.79 -3.53 1.16
CA ILE A 66 -1.09 -2.24 1.76
C ILE A 66 -2.60 -2.01 1.62
N ILE A 67 -3.30 -1.74 2.72
CA ILE A 67 -4.76 -1.65 2.75
C ILE A 67 -5.24 -0.57 3.73
N PHE A 68 -6.25 0.22 3.36
CA PHE A 68 -7.07 0.91 4.34
C PHE A 68 -8.07 -0.08 4.94
N MET A 69 -8.12 -0.10 6.25
CA MET A 69 -9.02 -0.95 7.02
C MET A 69 -10.41 -0.32 7.09
N ASN A 70 -11.39 -1.09 7.54
CA ASN A 70 -12.78 -0.61 7.70
C ASN A 70 -12.98 0.41 8.84
N ASP A 71 -11.96 0.65 9.66
CA ASP A 71 -11.90 1.75 10.64
C ASP A 71 -11.14 2.98 10.10
N ASP A 72 -10.77 2.94 8.81
CA ASP A 72 -10.00 3.95 8.09
C ASP A 72 -8.53 4.10 8.53
N THR A 73 -8.00 3.16 9.31
CA THR A 73 -6.55 3.06 9.53
C THR A 73 -5.83 2.51 8.29
N LEU A 74 -4.54 2.76 8.16
CA LEU A 74 -3.71 2.22 7.08
C LEU A 74 -2.85 1.07 7.61
N ARG A 75 -2.92 -0.07 6.95
CA ARG A 75 -2.20 -1.28 7.34
C ARG A 75 -1.24 -1.74 6.25
N ILE A 76 0.00 -2.06 6.67
CA ILE A 76 0.99 -2.77 5.87
C ILE A 76 1.09 -4.18 6.47
N TYR A 77 0.94 -5.21 5.65
CA TYR A 77 0.86 -6.57 6.17
C TYR A 77 1.55 -7.60 5.27
N SER A 78 1.92 -8.71 5.88
CA SER A 78 2.24 -9.96 5.19
C SER A 78 1.72 -11.13 6.00
N GLN A 79 1.29 -12.18 5.33
CA GLN A 79 0.72 -13.40 5.90
C GLN A 79 1.34 -14.63 5.20
N GLY A 80 1.32 -15.79 5.87
CA GLY A 80 1.81 -17.03 5.27
C GLY A 80 3.29 -17.30 5.49
N GLY A 81 3.71 -17.42 6.76
CA GLY A 81 5.09 -17.71 7.14
C GLY A 81 5.90 -16.48 7.54
N LEU A 82 5.57 -15.30 7.02
CA LEU A 82 6.09 -14.02 7.43
C LEU A 82 5.04 -13.28 8.27
N SER A 83 5.41 -12.86 9.47
CA SER A 83 4.52 -12.05 10.31
C SER A 83 4.91 -10.57 10.20
N MET A 84 4.16 -9.81 9.38
CA MET A 84 4.28 -8.35 9.30
C MET A 84 2.89 -7.73 9.45
N ASN A 85 2.73 -6.84 10.42
CA ASN A 85 1.48 -6.11 10.64
C ASN A 85 1.76 -4.76 11.29
N LEU A 86 1.79 -3.71 10.49
CA LEU A 86 1.89 -2.34 10.95
C LEU A 86 0.58 -1.64 10.61
N THR A 87 -0.22 -1.34 11.64
CA THR A 87 -1.48 -0.61 11.50
C THR A 87 -1.36 0.73 12.21
N THR A 88 -1.64 1.82 11.51
CA THR A 88 -1.50 3.18 12.04
C THR A 88 -2.48 3.43 13.19
N SER A 89 -2.09 4.25 14.19
CA SER A 89 -3.03 4.79 15.17
C SER A 89 -3.92 5.88 14.53
N ALA A 90 -3.39 6.60 13.57
CA ALA A 90 -4.13 7.62 12.82
C ALA A 90 -5.14 6.99 11.86
N VAL A 91 -6.28 7.67 11.69
CA VAL A 91 -7.34 7.34 10.72
C VAL A 91 -7.32 8.33 9.56
N TYR A 92 -7.63 7.87 8.34
CA TYR A 92 -7.54 8.64 7.09
C TYR A 92 -8.92 8.73 6.45
N ARG A 93 -9.70 9.73 6.84
CA ARG A 93 -11.10 9.96 6.40
C ARG A 93 -11.27 11.09 5.40
N ASP A 94 -10.20 11.80 5.08
CA ASP A 94 -10.25 12.89 4.12
C ASP A 94 -10.63 12.41 2.73
N SER A 95 -11.46 13.20 2.06
CA SER A 95 -11.86 13.00 0.66
C SER A 95 -10.90 13.67 -0.33
N GLY A 96 -9.82 14.28 0.15
CA GLY A 96 -8.76 14.86 -0.67
C GLY A 96 -7.79 13.82 -1.24
N TRP A 97 -6.90 14.28 -2.10
CA TRP A 97 -5.76 13.49 -2.55
C TRP A 97 -4.77 13.27 -1.40
N MET A 98 -4.32 12.05 -1.26
CA MET A 98 -3.35 11.63 -0.26
C MET A 98 -2.22 10.87 -0.93
N ASN A 99 -0.99 11.25 -0.64
CA ASN A 99 0.20 10.50 -1.06
C ASN A 99 0.52 9.44 -0.01
N VAL A 100 0.70 8.21 -0.43
CA VAL A 100 1.13 7.08 0.41
C VAL A 100 2.42 6.52 -0.16
N VAL A 101 3.45 6.43 0.67
CA VAL A 101 4.73 5.79 0.33
C VAL A 101 5.05 4.74 1.38
N VAL A 102 5.30 3.52 0.94
CA VAL A 102 5.74 2.40 1.78
C VAL A 102 7.08 1.91 1.26
N ALA A 103 8.08 1.89 2.12
CA ALA A 103 9.38 1.28 1.84
C ALA A 103 9.60 0.10 2.79
N VAL A 104 9.90 -1.05 2.24
CA VAL A 104 10.28 -2.26 2.96
C VAL A 104 11.73 -2.59 2.65
N ASP A 105 12.52 -2.82 3.68
CA ASP A 105 13.88 -3.34 3.61
C ASP A 105 14.14 -4.25 4.82
N THR A 106 13.82 -5.51 4.66
CA THR A 106 13.98 -6.50 5.74
C THR A 106 15.44 -6.80 6.08
N THR A 107 16.40 -6.34 5.28
CA THR A 107 17.85 -6.56 5.54
C THR A 107 18.38 -5.70 6.69
N GLN A 108 17.63 -4.66 7.08
CA GLN A 108 18.03 -3.73 8.14
C GLN A 108 18.18 -4.44 9.49
N SER A 109 19.27 -4.15 10.19
CA SER A 109 19.52 -4.66 11.55
C SER A 109 18.52 -4.07 12.55
N THR A 110 18.21 -2.78 12.44
CA THR A 110 17.23 -2.09 13.27
C THR A 110 15.81 -2.48 12.85
N THR A 111 15.05 -3.04 13.77
CA THR A 111 13.69 -3.54 13.51
C THR A 111 12.77 -2.47 12.91
N ALA A 112 12.76 -1.26 13.48
CA ALA A 112 11.90 -0.16 13.02
C ALA A 112 12.32 0.42 11.66
N ASP A 113 13.48 0.06 11.14
CA ASP A 113 13.95 0.48 9.81
C ASP A 113 13.53 -0.48 8.70
N ARG A 114 13.01 -1.67 9.04
CA ARG A 114 12.61 -2.67 8.05
C ARG A 114 11.34 -2.31 7.30
N VAL A 115 10.46 -1.52 7.90
CA VAL A 115 9.23 -1.04 7.25
C VAL A 115 9.03 0.43 7.58
N LYS A 116 8.87 1.24 6.55
CA LYS A 116 8.70 2.70 6.67
C LYS A 116 7.48 3.14 5.89
N LEU A 117 6.66 3.98 6.51
CA LEU A 117 5.46 4.57 5.94
C LEU A 117 5.53 6.09 5.97
N TRP A 118 5.16 6.72 4.86
CA TRP A 118 4.90 8.17 4.80
C TRP A 118 3.51 8.40 4.25
N VAL A 119 2.84 9.37 4.83
CA VAL A 119 1.56 9.89 4.33
C VAL A 119 1.71 11.40 4.15
N ASN A 120 1.42 11.87 2.95
CA ASN A 120 1.58 13.29 2.57
C ASN A 120 2.99 13.84 2.90
N GLY A 121 4.02 13.04 2.65
CA GLY A 121 5.42 13.38 2.92
C GLY A 121 5.86 13.29 4.39
N THR A 122 4.93 13.07 5.32
CA THR A 122 5.24 12.95 6.75
C THR A 122 5.45 11.50 7.13
N ARG A 123 6.59 11.18 7.77
CA ARG A 123 6.88 9.84 8.28
C ARG A 123 5.89 9.46 9.37
N VAL A 124 5.23 8.33 9.23
CA VAL A 124 4.39 7.74 10.27
C VAL A 124 5.27 6.92 11.22
N THR A 125 5.21 7.23 12.50
CA THR A 125 5.94 6.54 13.58
C THR A 125 5.03 6.00 14.67
N ASP A 126 3.76 6.41 14.67
CA ASP A 126 2.75 5.97 15.63
C ASP A 126 1.86 4.90 15.01
N PHE A 127 1.98 3.69 15.54
CA PHE A 127 1.24 2.50 15.12
C PHE A 127 0.47 1.92 16.31
N GLY A 128 -0.82 1.68 16.14
CA GLY A 128 -1.66 0.95 17.08
C GLY A 128 -1.28 -0.54 17.15
N THR A 129 -0.76 -1.07 16.03
CA THR A 129 -0.13 -2.40 15.97
C THR A 129 1.19 -2.26 15.21
N ALA A 130 2.28 -2.80 15.73
CA ALA A 130 3.61 -2.72 15.15
C ALA A 130 4.35 -4.07 15.24
N THR A 131 3.94 -5.04 14.44
CA THR A 131 4.67 -6.29 14.24
C THR A 131 5.54 -6.17 13.00
N TYR A 132 6.84 -6.03 13.18
CA TYR A 132 7.82 -5.94 12.10
C TYR A 132 8.29 -7.33 11.66
N PRO A 133 8.68 -7.50 10.38
CA PRO A 133 9.29 -8.73 9.90
C PRO A 133 10.63 -8.99 10.60
N SER A 134 11.05 -10.25 10.68
CA SER A 134 12.40 -10.60 11.10
C SER A 134 13.43 -10.11 10.08
N GLN A 135 14.69 -10.02 10.50
CA GLN A 135 15.76 -9.64 9.58
C GLN A 135 15.90 -10.69 8.47
N ASN A 136 16.00 -10.23 7.23
CA ASN A 136 16.08 -11.02 6.00
C ASN A 136 14.83 -11.83 5.65
N ASP A 137 13.69 -11.59 6.28
CA ASP A 137 12.43 -12.17 5.85
C ASP A 137 12.09 -11.78 4.39
N GLU A 138 11.48 -12.71 3.68
CA GLU A 138 11.06 -12.52 2.28
C GLU A 138 9.56 -12.26 2.20
N THR A 139 9.17 -11.16 1.56
CA THR A 139 7.77 -10.82 1.33
C THR A 139 7.23 -11.51 0.08
N TYR A 140 5.91 -11.53 -0.10
CA TYR A 140 5.29 -12.01 -1.33
C TYR A 140 5.36 -10.99 -2.47
N VAL A 141 5.77 -9.77 -2.19
CA VAL A 141 6.05 -8.75 -3.21
C VAL A 141 7.32 -9.12 -3.97
N ASN A 142 7.33 -8.90 -5.29
CA ASN A 142 8.41 -9.29 -6.21
C ASN A 142 8.64 -10.80 -6.37
N THR A 143 7.72 -11.65 -5.93
CA THR A 143 7.71 -13.07 -6.28
C THR A 143 6.99 -13.29 -7.63
N ASN A 144 7.13 -14.48 -8.21
CA ASN A 144 6.44 -14.84 -9.46
C ASN A 144 4.96 -15.18 -9.21
N ILE A 145 4.21 -14.19 -8.73
CA ILE A 145 2.77 -14.27 -8.47
C ILE A 145 2.08 -13.04 -9.04
N THR A 146 0.76 -13.05 -9.08
CA THR A 146 -0.01 -11.88 -9.51
C THR A 146 0.01 -10.79 -8.47
N HIS A 147 0.38 -9.58 -8.89
CA HIS A 147 0.28 -8.36 -8.11
C HIS A 147 -0.94 -7.57 -8.55
N TYR A 148 -1.63 -6.95 -7.60
CA TYR A 148 -2.86 -6.18 -7.81
C TYR A 148 -2.70 -4.76 -7.29
N VAL A 149 -3.21 -3.79 -8.05
CA VAL A 149 -3.45 -2.41 -7.60
C VAL A 149 -4.95 -2.18 -7.58
N GLY A 150 -5.48 -1.73 -6.46
CA GLY A 150 -6.90 -1.48 -6.27
C GLY A 150 -7.76 -2.68 -5.92
N SER A 151 -7.15 -3.85 -5.65
CA SER A 151 -7.83 -5.04 -5.15
C SER A 151 -6.85 -5.96 -4.43
N ASN A 152 -7.34 -6.88 -3.62
CA ASN A 152 -6.54 -7.95 -3.04
C ASN A 152 -6.41 -9.16 -4.00
N GLN A 153 -7.51 -9.51 -4.64
CA GLN A 153 -7.69 -10.54 -5.66
C GLN A 153 -8.97 -10.17 -6.42
N PRO A 154 -9.36 -10.87 -7.49
CA PRO A 154 -10.60 -10.56 -8.19
C PRO A 154 -11.77 -10.39 -7.21
N SER A 155 -12.37 -9.21 -7.22
CA SER A 155 -13.57 -8.85 -6.41
C SER A 155 -13.40 -8.87 -4.88
N SER A 156 -12.17 -8.81 -4.35
CA SER A 156 -11.94 -8.79 -2.90
C SER A 156 -11.28 -7.49 -2.44
N ASN A 157 -11.87 -6.87 -1.41
CA ASN A 157 -11.43 -5.60 -0.84
C ASN A 157 -11.16 -4.51 -1.91
N PRO A 158 -12.11 -4.30 -2.85
CA PRO A 158 -11.87 -3.39 -3.96
C PRO A 158 -11.68 -1.96 -3.46
N PHE A 159 -10.81 -1.23 -4.13
CA PHE A 159 -10.69 0.20 -3.92
C PHE A 159 -11.88 0.93 -4.54
N TYR A 160 -12.34 1.96 -3.86
CA TYR A 160 -13.35 2.90 -4.36
C TYR A 160 -12.76 4.30 -4.32
N GLY A 161 -12.40 4.81 -5.49
CA GLY A 161 -11.76 6.12 -5.58
C GLY A 161 -10.89 6.29 -6.81
N GLN A 162 -9.91 7.16 -6.69
CA GLN A 162 -9.01 7.51 -7.77
C GLN A 162 -7.55 7.21 -7.39
N TYR A 163 -6.79 6.75 -8.36
CA TYR A 163 -5.35 6.56 -8.31
C TYR A 163 -4.66 7.48 -9.29
N ALA A 164 -3.51 8.01 -8.90
CA ALA A 164 -2.59 8.68 -9.77
C ALA A 164 -1.15 8.36 -9.37
N GLN A 165 -0.23 8.39 -10.33
CA GLN A 165 1.21 8.27 -10.09
C GLN A 165 1.54 7.06 -9.19
N ALA A 166 1.00 5.89 -9.50
CA ALA A 166 1.34 4.66 -8.83
C ALA A 166 2.65 4.10 -9.37
N TYR A 167 3.63 3.94 -8.52
CA TYR A 167 4.97 3.42 -8.83
C TYR A 167 5.30 2.22 -7.95
N PHE A 168 5.93 1.25 -8.59
CA PHE A 168 6.40 0.05 -7.92
C PHE A 168 7.64 -0.50 -8.62
#